data_a662286181834c57b13e4dedf251d908
#
_entry.id   a662286181834c57b13e4dedf251d908
#
_cell.length_a   1.000
_cell.length_b   1.000
_cell.length_c   1.000
_cell.angle_alpha   90.00
_cell.angle_beta   90.00
_cell.angle_gamma   90.00
#
_symmetry.space_group_name_H-M   'P 1'
#
loop_
_entity.id
_entity.type
_entity.pdbx_description
1 polymer ?
#
loop_
_entity_poly.entity_id
_entity_poly.type
_entity_poly.pdbx_seq_one_letter_code
_entity_poly.pdbx_strand_id
1 'polypeptide(L)'
;MLKKIFAKLRETIAPSRAKKPAHPHEGAKSAAQPRAAGAAHRGEAPRHDRGGSGHGAQSRGGRGHEAGRGQPRDPRDIPEPRAQGGGHESRPQREEHGQRGGAHGGGQGGRGQHSRGGGGRGGRGGSFDPGHAKRERPTIDKTFDHPRTADVKPVVPVDIPKMDTAFTALGLSDALAFGVQEMGYVTPTPIQAQAIPVVLRGGDVIGSAQTGTGKTAAFALPIIQRLGTHGALRCLILEPTRELALQVEEAFQKFAKFTDLRVTIVYGGVGYGKQTDDLRRGMDILAATPGRLLDHLEQGNCSLDKIDILVLDEVDRMLDMGFLPDVRRIVQKCPRDRQTLFFTATLPPELEQLAGWALRDPLKVEIGRQRSPAETVSHAFYPVVASQKFDLLQLLLEQTTFKSVLIFSRTRMGADRIAHRLVTKGHTVGVMHSDRSQRERIEALDGFKSGKFEVLVATDIAARGLDIAGVSHVINYDVPENPEDY
;
A
#
# COMPACT_ATOMS: atom_id res chain seq x y z
N MET A 1 23.31 -2.15 -34.72
CA MET A 1 23.12 -2.65 -33.35
C MET A 1 21.75 -3.29 -33.17
N LEU A 2 20.65 -2.61 -33.51
CA LEU A 2 19.29 -3.14 -33.49
C LEU A 2 19.13 -4.49 -34.20
N LYS A 3 19.68 -4.69 -35.44
CA LYS A 3 19.60 -5.96 -36.14
C LYS A 3 20.20 -7.14 -35.37
N LYS A 4 21.24 -6.91 -34.55
CA LYS A 4 21.85 -7.96 -33.69
C LYS A 4 20.98 -8.23 -32.43
N ILE A 5 20.34 -7.19 -31.87
CA ILE A 5 19.37 -7.33 -30.79
C ILE A 5 18.14 -8.08 -31.30
N PHE A 6 17.68 -7.80 -32.53
CA PHE A 6 16.60 -8.48 -33.21
C PHE A 6 16.86 -9.98 -33.45
N ALA A 7 18.08 -10.32 -33.85
CA ALA A 7 18.45 -11.71 -34.05
C ALA A 7 18.44 -12.50 -32.73
N LYS A 8 18.96 -11.90 -31.66
CA LYS A 8 19.00 -12.50 -30.32
C LYS A 8 17.63 -12.61 -29.67
N LEU A 9 16.73 -11.63 -29.90
CA LEU A 9 15.33 -11.67 -29.45
C LEU A 9 14.57 -12.83 -30.12
N ARG A 10 14.76 -13.08 -31.42
CA ARG A 10 14.15 -14.22 -32.11
C ARG A 10 14.61 -15.57 -31.54
N GLU A 11 15.85 -15.68 -31.07
CA GLU A 11 16.34 -16.90 -30.41
C GLU A 11 15.80 -17.08 -28.98
N THR A 12 15.57 -15.99 -28.24
CA THR A 12 15.15 -16.04 -26.84
C THR A 12 13.62 -16.19 -26.68
N ILE A 13 12.84 -15.68 -27.65
CA ILE A 13 11.35 -15.70 -27.64
C ILE A 13 10.79 -16.94 -28.39
N ALA A 14 11.63 -17.69 -29.13
CA ALA A 14 11.19 -18.94 -29.74
C ALA A 14 10.72 -19.91 -28.63
N PRO A 15 9.46 -20.40 -28.67
CA PRO A 15 8.99 -21.34 -27.67
C PRO A 15 9.91 -22.57 -27.73
N SER A 16 10.51 -22.91 -26.60
CA SER A 16 11.19 -24.19 -26.42
C SER A 16 10.22 -25.27 -26.92
N ARG A 17 10.54 -25.93 -28.02
CA ARG A 17 9.83 -27.12 -28.49
C ARG A 17 9.84 -28.13 -27.35
N ALA A 18 8.75 -28.21 -26.65
CA ALA A 18 8.50 -29.28 -25.69
C ALA A 18 8.69 -30.60 -26.48
N LYS A 19 9.68 -31.38 -26.09
CA LYS A 19 9.82 -32.77 -26.51
C LYS A 19 8.52 -33.48 -26.12
N LYS A 20 7.73 -33.88 -27.14
CA LYS A 20 6.63 -34.81 -26.96
C LYS A 20 7.14 -36.02 -26.17
N PRO A 21 6.47 -36.48 -25.11
CA PRO A 21 6.78 -37.76 -24.52
C PRO A 21 6.46 -38.85 -25.56
N ALA A 22 7.43 -39.73 -25.78
CA ALA A 22 7.26 -40.90 -26.64
C ALA A 22 6.19 -41.81 -26.05
N HIS A 23 5.17 -42.09 -26.82
CA HIS A 23 4.18 -43.15 -26.53
C HIS A 23 4.91 -44.52 -26.54
N PRO A 24 4.71 -45.40 -25.55
CA PRO A 24 5.10 -46.79 -25.68
C PRO A 24 4.03 -47.53 -26.50
N HIS A 25 4.51 -48.24 -27.50
CA HIS A 25 3.74 -49.15 -28.33
C HIS A 25 3.13 -50.30 -27.45
N GLU A 26 1.85 -50.51 -27.65
CA GLU A 26 1.12 -51.76 -27.26
C GLU A 26 1.68 -52.95 -28.03
N GLY A 27 1.95 -54.02 -27.31
CA GLY A 27 2.21 -55.36 -27.83
C GLY A 27 1.80 -56.39 -26.82
N ALA A 28 0.68 -57.03 -27.09
CA ALA A 28 0.03 -58.06 -26.30
C ALA A 28 0.83 -59.36 -26.12
N LYS A 29 0.68 -60.04 -24.99
CA LYS A 29 0.24 -61.45 -24.80
C LYS A 29 0.64 -61.97 -23.42
N SER A 30 -0.39 -62.24 -22.63
CA SER A 30 -0.80 -63.57 -22.19
C SER A 30 0.04 -64.32 -21.14
N ALA A 31 -0.63 -64.60 -20.06
CA ALA A 31 -0.65 -65.85 -19.27
C ALA A 31 0.07 -65.90 -17.91
N ALA A 32 -0.76 -66.29 -16.94
CA ALA A 32 -0.48 -67.19 -15.81
C ALA A 32 -0.10 -66.56 -14.43
N GLN A 33 -1.08 -66.51 -13.59
CA GLN A 33 -0.93 -66.80 -12.15
C GLN A 33 -0.48 -68.26 -11.93
N PRO A 34 0.17 -68.60 -10.80
CA PRO A 34 -0.56 -68.84 -9.57
C PRO A 34 0.20 -68.57 -8.22
N ARG A 35 -0.62 -68.28 -7.21
CA ARG A 35 -0.63 -68.78 -5.80
C ARG A 35 0.64 -68.87 -4.92
N ALA A 36 0.60 -68.13 -3.80
CA ALA A 36 0.42 -68.55 -2.40
C ALA A 36 1.61 -69.15 -1.61
N ALA A 37 1.61 -68.81 -0.34
CA ALA A 37 2.28 -69.33 0.87
C ALA A 37 3.53 -68.50 1.26
N GLY A 38 3.70 -67.92 2.47
CA GLY A 38 3.26 -68.35 3.78
C GLY A 38 4.46 -68.25 4.75
N ALA A 39 4.19 -67.93 6.00
CA ALA A 39 5.07 -68.08 7.19
C ALA A 39 6.00 -66.88 7.50
N ALA A 40 5.73 -66.08 8.51
CA ALA A 40 5.98 -66.16 9.95
C ALA A 40 7.41 -66.47 10.38
N HIS A 41 8.04 -65.52 11.11
CA HIS A 41 8.78 -65.76 12.38
C HIS A 41 9.19 -64.40 13.00
N ARG A 42 8.82 -64.16 14.11
CA ARG A 42 9.17 -63.89 15.52
C ARG A 42 10.67 -63.73 15.79
N GLY A 43 10.96 -62.80 16.74
CA GLY A 43 12.13 -62.77 17.61
C GLY A 43 12.65 -61.35 17.77
N GLU A 44 12.39 -60.74 18.82
CA GLU A 44 12.95 -60.70 20.17
C GLU A 44 13.91 -59.53 20.37
N ALA A 45 13.58 -58.72 21.35
CA ALA A 45 14.45 -57.72 21.98
C ALA A 45 15.48 -58.39 22.93
N PRO A 46 16.54 -57.74 23.35
CA PRO A 46 16.66 -57.56 24.80
C PRO A 46 17.15 -56.16 25.26
N ARG A 47 16.73 -55.95 26.51
CA ARG A 47 17.14 -54.91 27.45
C ARG A 47 18.53 -55.20 28.02
N HIS A 48 19.18 -54.17 28.58
CA HIS A 48 19.96 -54.08 29.84
C HIS A 48 20.89 -52.85 29.74
N ASP A 49 21.17 -52.09 30.67
CA ASP A 49 20.91 -51.85 32.10
C ASP A 49 22.10 -51.03 32.60
N ARG A 50 21.84 -50.06 33.52
CA ARG A 50 22.67 -49.57 34.61
C ARG A 50 24.04 -48.89 34.31
N GLY A 51 24.30 -47.79 34.88
CA GLY A 51 24.48 -47.28 36.24
C GLY A 51 25.63 -46.30 36.16
N GLY A 52 25.74 -45.33 36.91
CA GLY A 52 25.90 -45.09 38.29
C GLY A 52 26.74 -43.82 38.47
N SER A 53 26.34 -42.98 39.41
CA SER A 53 27.04 -42.30 40.51
C SER A 53 28.35 -41.57 40.20
N GLY A 54 28.63 -40.38 40.66
CA GLY A 54 28.31 -39.72 41.90
C GLY A 54 29.31 -38.56 42.16
N HIS A 55 29.02 -37.79 43.19
CA HIS A 55 29.87 -36.92 44.03
C HIS A 55 30.47 -35.64 43.36
N GLY A 56 30.42 -34.45 43.88
CA GLY A 56 30.19 -33.97 45.22
C GLY A 56 31.03 -32.71 45.46
N ALA A 57 30.59 -31.89 46.40
CA ALA A 57 31.33 -30.87 47.20
C ALA A 57 31.32 -29.45 46.65
N GLN A 58 30.51 -28.55 47.23
CA GLN A 58 30.76 -27.69 48.38
C GLN A 58 31.92 -26.67 48.17
N SER A 59 31.61 -25.32 48.18
CA SER A 59 31.64 -24.51 49.40
C SER A 59 31.58 -22.99 49.10
N ARG A 60 30.82 -22.27 49.96
CA ARG A 60 31.04 -20.95 50.59
C ARG A 60 31.28 -19.77 49.63
N GLY A 61 30.55 -18.70 49.65
CA GLY A 61 30.03 -17.89 50.75
C GLY A 61 30.43 -16.44 50.49
N GLY A 62 29.52 -15.46 50.56
CA GLY A 62 29.86 -14.02 50.51
C GLY A 62 28.61 -13.14 50.30
N ARG A 63 28.14 -12.57 51.38
CA ARG A 63 27.22 -11.45 51.61
C ARG A 63 27.33 -10.39 50.48
N GLY A 64 26.26 -9.87 49.82
CA GLY A 64 25.25 -9.01 50.42
C GLY A 64 25.43 -7.60 49.90
N HIS A 65 24.50 -7.12 49.08
CA HIS A 65 24.02 -5.72 49.09
C HIS A 65 22.74 -5.65 48.26
N GLU A 66 21.63 -5.33 48.91
CA GLU A 66 20.39 -4.88 48.32
C GLU A 66 20.65 -3.58 47.54
N ALA A 67 20.28 -3.56 46.26
CA ALA A 67 20.10 -2.32 45.51
C ALA A 67 18.80 -2.46 44.73
N GLY A 68 17.91 -1.48 44.93
CA GLY A 68 16.53 -1.41 44.54
C GLY A 68 16.26 -1.72 43.06
N ARG A 69 15.20 -2.48 42.83
CA ARG A 69 14.61 -2.70 41.53
C ARG A 69 14.00 -1.39 41.04
N GLY A 70 14.72 -0.67 40.17
CA GLY A 70 14.18 0.36 39.33
C GLY A 70 13.39 -0.33 38.18
N GLN A 71 12.12 -0.05 38.08
CA GLN A 71 11.31 -0.44 36.92
C GLN A 71 11.92 0.15 35.65
N PRO A 72 11.91 -0.57 34.51
CA PRO A 72 12.36 -0.01 33.23
C PRO A 72 11.38 1.11 32.81
N ARG A 73 11.93 2.29 32.56
CA ARG A 73 11.18 3.43 31.99
C ARG A 73 10.74 3.09 30.57
N ASP A 74 9.47 3.36 30.26
CA ASP A 74 8.88 3.26 28.92
C ASP A 74 9.70 4.13 27.94
N PRO A 75 10.22 3.57 26.84
CA PRO A 75 10.99 4.30 25.81
C PRO A 75 10.27 5.52 25.21
N ARG A 76 8.98 5.68 25.46
CA ARG A 76 8.14 6.77 24.96
C ARG A 76 8.18 8.06 25.81
N ASP A 77 8.86 8.03 26.96
CA ASP A 77 9.00 9.17 27.88
C ASP A 77 10.29 9.98 27.68
N ILE A 78 10.88 9.99 26.48
CA ILE A 78 12.03 10.84 26.17
C ILE A 78 11.50 12.26 25.92
N PRO A 79 11.84 13.25 26.77
CA PRO A 79 11.44 14.65 26.54
C PRO A 79 12.25 15.23 25.37
N GLU A 80 11.59 16.04 24.56
CA GLU A 80 12.21 16.83 23.51
C GLU A 80 13.38 17.67 24.06
N PRO A 81 14.50 17.85 23.32
CA PRO A 81 15.56 18.74 23.72
C PRO A 81 15.05 20.19 23.65
N ARG A 82 14.92 20.82 24.83
CA ARG A 82 14.73 22.26 24.97
C ARG A 82 15.91 22.98 24.33
N ALA A 83 15.62 23.84 23.37
CA ALA A 83 16.55 24.84 22.87
C ALA A 83 17.02 25.71 24.02
N GLN A 84 18.31 25.63 24.39
CA GLN A 84 18.97 26.55 25.27
C GLN A 84 19.29 27.82 24.49
N GLY A 85 18.63 28.90 24.89
CA GLY A 85 19.03 30.26 24.57
C GLY A 85 20.14 30.70 25.53
N GLY A 86 21.10 31.40 25.01
CA GLY A 86 22.10 32.18 25.72
C GLY A 86 23.07 32.70 24.68
N GLY A 87 23.27 33.91 24.44
CA GLY A 87 23.34 35.13 25.10
C GLY A 87 24.49 35.93 24.49
N HIS A 88 24.24 37.20 24.19
CA HIS A 88 25.19 38.32 24.08
C HIS A 88 26.39 38.26 23.09
N GLU A 89 26.43 39.16 22.10
CA GLU A 89 27.07 40.48 22.17
C GLU A 89 27.12 41.21 20.84
N SER A 90 26.85 42.51 20.95
CA SER A 90 27.50 43.67 20.30
C SER A 90 27.03 44.08 18.85
N ARG A 91 26.31 45.20 18.89
CA ARG A 91 26.20 46.23 17.84
C ARG A 91 27.57 46.85 17.54
N PRO A 92 27.75 47.46 16.34
CA PRO A 92 27.72 48.92 16.32
C PRO A 92 26.87 49.54 15.22
N GLN A 93 26.41 50.76 15.59
CA GLN A 93 25.68 51.76 14.83
C GLN A 93 26.53 52.36 13.73
N ARG A 94 25.89 52.92 12.69
CA ARG A 94 26.13 54.22 12.03
C ARG A 94 25.00 54.56 11.08
N GLU A 95 24.27 55.60 11.43
CA GLU A 95 24.20 56.98 10.95
C GLU A 95 23.66 57.15 9.51
N GLU A 96 22.42 57.61 9.42
CA GLU A 96 21.89 58.97 9.22
C GLU A 96 22.44 59.72 8.01
N HIS A 97 21.52 60.11 7.16
CA HIS A 97 21.28 61.42 6.53
C HIS A 97 20.20 61.20 5.45
N GLY A 98 19.10 61.82 5.38
CA GLY A 98 18.76 63.22 5.69
C GLY A 98 18.01 63.81 4.50
N GLN A 99 16.83 64.30 4.82
CA GLN A 99 16.19 65.50 4.34
C GLN A 99 15.37 65.55 3.05
N ARG A 100 14.10 65.90 3.30
CA ARG A 100 13.25 66.99 2.75
C ARG A 100 12.77 66.81 1.30
N GLY A 101 11.52 67.05 0.97
CA GLY A 101 10.46 67.90 1.49
C GLY A 101 9.41 68.12 0.42
N GLY A 102 8.23 68.45 0.84
CA GLY A 102 7.30 69.43 0.24
C GLY A 102 6.25 68.84 -0.70
N ALA A 103 5.03 68.67 -0.34
CA ALA A 103 3.95 69.60 -0.05
C ALA A 103 3.12 70.02 -1.29
N HIS A 104 1.76 69.93 -1.05
CA HIS A 104 0.65 70.59 -1.73
C HIS A 104 0.20 70.02 -3.08
N GLY A 105 -1.03 69.83 -3.35
CA GLY A 105 -2.36 70.36 -3.12
C GLY A 105 -3.26 69.77 -4.17
N GLY A 106 -4.41 69.34 -3.92
CA GLY A 106 -5.66 70.13 -3.94
C GLY A 106 -6.30 70.16 -5.33
N GLY A 107 -7.60 69.76 -5.39
CA GLY A 107 -8.51 70.21 -6.41
C GLY A 107 -9.33 69.12 -7.11
N GLN A 108 -10.43 68.85 -6.62
CA GLN A 108 -11.87 68.98 -7.00
C GLN A 108 -12.16 69.03 -8.51
N GLY A 109 -13.10 68.20 -8.96
CA GLY A 109 -14.26 68.67 -9.72
C GLY A 109 -14.34 68.24 -11.15
N GLY A 110 -15.48 67.71 -11.52
CA GLY A 110 -16.02 67.98 -12.83
C GLY A 110 -16.66 66.81 -13.59
N ARG A 111 -17.96 66.73 -13.46
CA ARG A 111 -18.94 66.05 -14.33
C ARG A 111 -18.81 66.45 -15.80
N GLY A 112 -19.14 65.55 -16.71
CA GLY A 112 -19.42 65.94 -18.07
C GLY A 112 -19.86 64.74 -18.93
N GLN A 113 -21.12 64.72 -19.24
CA GLN A 113 -21.83 63.80 -20.16
C GLN A 113 -21.60 64.19 -21.63
N HIS A 114 -22.07 63.30 -22.50
CA HIS A 114 -22.45 63.38 -23.93
C HIS A 114 -21.32 63.01 -24.93
N SER A 115 -21.55 62.28 -25.91
CA SER A 115 -22.59 61.71 -26.77
C SER A 115 -21.99 61.52 -28.19
N ARG A 116 -22.34 60.42 -28.81
CA ARG A 116 -22.58 60.17 -30.26
C ARG A 116 -21.46 60.45 -31.29
N GLY A 117 -21.18 59.41 -32.05
CA GLY A 117 -21.25 59.59 -33.51
C GLY A 117 -20.08 59.09 -34.32
N GLY A 118 -20.33 58.09 -35.14
CA GLY A 118 -19.95 58.14 -36.55
C GLY A 118 -18.63 57.49 -37.00
N GLY A 119 -18.72 56.35 -37.56
CA GLY A 119 -18.31 56.02 -38.94
C GLY A 119 -16.82 56.16 -39.32
N GLY A 120 -16.26 55.08 -39.87
CA GLY A 120 -15.07 55.25 -40.71
C GLY A 120 -14.22 53.97 -40.89
N ARG A 121 -14.29 53.45 -42.05
CA ARG A 121 -13.55 52.30 -42.65
C ARG A 121 -12.03 52.39 -42.54
N GLY A 122 -11.38 51.21 -42.42
CA GLY A 122 -10.22 50.87 -43.24
C GLY A 122 -8.89 50.80 -42.52
N GLY A 123 -8.23 49.67 -42.56
CA GLY A 123 -6.79 49.57 -42.32
C GLY A 123 -6.33 48.25 -41.76
N ARG A 124 -5.81 47.38 -42.60
CA ARG A 124 -5.09 46.16 -42.30
C ARG A 124 -3.84 46.45 -41.45
N GLY A 125 -3.66 45.68 -40.39
CA GLY A 125 -2.39 45.63 -39.66
C GLY A 125 -2.47 44.46 -38.65
N GLY A 126 -1.91 43.33 -39.00
CA GLY A 126 -1.86 42.18 -38.13
C GLY A 126 -0.88 42.44 -36.98
N SER A 127 -1.39 42.46 -35.76
CA SER A 127 -0.62 42.35 -34.55
C SER A 127 -0.99 41.04 -33.91
N PHE A 128 -0.03 40.15 -33.83
CA PHE A 128 -0.10 38.90 -33.10
C PHE A 128 -0.07 39.23 -31.60
N ASP A 129 -1.21 39.14 -30.95
CA ASP A 129 -1.32 39.18 -29.49
C ASP A 129 -1.29 37.73 -29.00
N PRO A 130 -0.27 37.29 -28.20
CA PRO A 130 -0.29 35.98 -27.57
C PRO A 130 -1.25 36.07 -26.39
N GLY A 131 -2.53 35.85 -26.66
CA GLY A 131 -3.55 35.74 -25.65
C GLY A 131 -3.14 34.75 -24.58
N HIS A 132 -2.96 35.26 -23.37
CA HIS A 132 -2.94 34.46 -22.15
C HIS A 132 -4.27 33.71 -22.06
N ALA A 133 -4.28 32.47 -22.57
CA ALA A 133 -5.31 31.50 -22.20
C ALA A 133 -5.25 31.34 -20.69
N LYS A 134 -6.19 31.95 -19.98
CA LYS A 134 -6.48 31.62 -18.58
C LYS A 134 -6.68 30.13 -18.54
N ARG A 135 -5.70 29.38 -18.00
CA ARG A 135 -5.88 28.01 -17.61
C ARG A 135 -7.02 28.02 -16.60
N GLU A 136 -8.18 27.63 -17.03
CA GLU A 136 -9.28 27.30 -16.14
C GLU A 136 -8.75 26.24 -15.15
N ARG A 137 -8.80 26.59 -13.88
CA ARG A 137 -8.53 25.61 -12.81
C ARG A 137 -9.55 24.50 -13.02
N PRO A 138 -9.13 23.23 -13.08
CA PRO A 138 -10.07 22.14 -13.23
C PRO A 138 -11.10 22.24 -12.11
N THR A 139 -12.35 22.40 -12.49
CA THR A 139 -13.49 22.33 -11.59
C THR A 139 -13.44 20.95 -10.92
N ILE A 140 -13.30 20.93 -9.61
CA ILE A 140 -13.36 19.71 -8.80
C ILE A 140 -14.74 19.12 -9.07
N ASP A 141 -14.77 17.97 -9.75
CA ASP A 141 -16.02 17.25 -10.02
C ASP A 141 -16.58 16.75 -8.68
N LYS A 142 -17.71 17.32 -8.28
CA LYS A 142 -18.40 17.04 -7.02
C LYS A 142 -19.12 15.70 -6.99
N THR A 143 -19.08 14.92 -8.07
CA THR A 143 -19.99 13.78 -8.30
C THR A 143 -19.30 12.42 -8.39
N PHE A 144 -18.11 12.26 -7.82
CA PHE A 144 -17.54 10.91 -7.68
C PHE A 144 -18.22 10.19 -6.51
N ASP A 145 -19.32 9.53 -6.84
CA ASP A 145 -20.16 8.79 -5.90
C ASP A 145 -19.65 7.34 -5.84
N HIS A 146 -18.74 7.06 -4.90
CA HIS A 146 -18.56 5.67 -4.48
C HIS A 146 -19.86 5.21 -3.81
N PRO A 147 -20.29 3.94 -4.01
CA PRO A 147 -21.47 3.43 -3.33
C PRO A 147 -21.31 3.68 -1.83
N ARG A 148 -22.33 4.28 -1.25
CA ARG A 148 -22.33 4.68 0.17
C ARG A 148 -22.35 3.42 1.03
N THR A 149 -21.24 3.08 1.63
CA THR A 149 -21.16 1.97 2.58
C THR A 149 -22.01 2.15 3.82
N ALA A 150 -22.28 3.41 4.19
CA ALA A 150 -23.11 3.76 5.34
C ALA A 150 -24.58 3.33 5.20
N ASP A 151 -25.08 3.09 3.98
CA ASP A 151 -26.48 2.74 3.72
C ASP A 151 -26.73 1.23 3.54
N VAL A 152 -25.69 0.41 3.46
CA VAL A 152 -25.84 -1.04 3.35
C VAL A 152 -26.03 -1.62 4.75
N LYS A 153 -27.26 -2.04 5.06
CA LYS A 153 -27.52 -2.86 6.24
C LYS A 153 -26.83 -4.22 6.02
N PRO A 154 -26.03 -4.69 6.95
CA PRO A 154 -25.42 -6.01 6.81
C PRO A 154 -26.52 -7.07 6.72
N VAL A 155 -26.45 -7.88 5.69
CA VAL A 155 -27.29 -9.08 5.60
C VAL A 155 -26.61 -10.14 6.46
N VAL A 156 -27.06 -10.31 7.68
CA VAL A 156 -26.63 -11.43 8.52
C VAL A 156 -27.43 -12.65 8.10
N PRO A 157 -26.80 -13.73 7.62
CA PRO A 157 -27.55 -14.96 7.35
C PRO A 157 -28.17 -15.48 8.64
N VAL A 158 -29.43 -15.83 8.59
CA VAL A 158 -30.20 -16.33 9.75
C VAL A 158 -29.67 -17.69 10.23
N ASP A 159 -28.98 -18.43 9.35
CA ASP A 159 -28.41 -19.76 9.65
C ASP A 159 -26.97 -19.83 9.10
N ILE A 160 -25.99 -19.50 9.94
CA ILE A 160 -24.59 -19.76 9.62
C ILE A 160 -24.24 -21.17 10.09
N PRO A 161 -23.84 -22.09 9.18
CA PRO A 161 -23.50 -23.45 9.59
C PRO A 161 -22.25 -23.43 10.48
N LYS A 162 -22.16 -24.43 11.34
CA LYS A 162 -20.92 -24.66 12.08
C LYS A 162 -19.81 -25.00 11.08
N MET A 163 -18.72 -24.24 11.16
CA MET A 163 -17.61 -24.34 10.23
C MET A 163 -16.46 -25.15 10.84
N ASP A 164 -15.92 -26.08 10.06
CA ASP A 164 -14.68 -26.80 10.39
C ASP A 164 -13.67 -26.55 9.28
N THR A 165 -12.97 -25.43 9.38
CA THR A 165 -12.04 -24.95 8.36
C THR A 165 -10.69 -24.60 8.98
N ALA A 166 -9.67 -24.48 8.13
CA ALA A 166 -8.36 -24.01 8.57
C ALA A 166 -8.42 -22.60 9.22
N PHE A 167 -9.42 -21.78 8.88
CA PHE A 167 -9.61 -20.46 9.48
C PHE A 167 -10.26 -20.52 10.86
N THR A 168 -11.22 -21.42 11.10
CA THR A 168 -11.76 -21.64 12.45
C THR A 168 -10.72 -22.24 13.39
N ALA A 169 -9.80 -23.07 12.87
CA ALA A 169 -8.65 -23.58 13.64
C ALA A 169 -7.70 -22.44 14.10
N LEU A 170 -7.67 -21.30 13.40
CA LEU A 170 -6.94 -20.09 13.83
C LEU A 170 -7.68 -19.26 14.88
N GLY A 171 -8.91 -19.63 15.23
CA GLY A 171 -9.75 -18.95 16.22
C GLY A 171 -10.78 -17.99 15.61
N LEU A 172 -11.00 -17.99 14.30
CA LEU A 172 -12.05 -17.18 13.68
C LEU A 172 -13.42 -17.82 13.92
N SER A 173 -14.44 -16.99 14.07
CA SER A 173 -15.84 -17.41 14.24
C SER A 173 -16.38 -18.06 12.96
N ASP A 174 -17.43 -18.87 13.12
CA ASP A 174 -18.10 -19.52 11.99
C ASP A 174 -18.59 -18.50 10.96
N ALA A 175 -19.08 -17.34 11.38
CA ALA A 175 -19.55 -16.29 10.49
C ALA A 175 -18.44 -15.72 9.58
N LEU A 176 -17.26 -15.47 10.14
CA LEU A 176 -16.12 -15.01 9.37
C LEU A 176 -15.55 -16.11 8.49
N ALA A 177 -15.43 -17.33 9.01
CA ALA A 177 -14.97 -18.47 8.25
C ALA A 177 -15.89 -18.77 7.04
N PHE A 178 -17.20 -18.66 7.22
CA PHE A 178 -18.17 -18.77 6.14
C PHE A 178 -17.99 -17.66 5.09
N GLY A 179 -17.85 -16.41 5.52
CA GLY A 179 -17.62 -15.27 4.61
C GLY A 179 -16.35 -15.40 3.78
N VAL A 180 -15.23 -15.85 4.38
CA VAL A 180 -13.98 -16.07 3.64
C VAL A 180 -14.06 -17.25 2.68
N GLN A 181 -14.80 -18.31 3.05
CA GLN A 181 -15.03 -19.45 2.16
C GLN A 181 -15.85 -19.04 0.92
N GLU A 182 -16.89 -18.23 1.08
CA GLU A 182 -17.67 -17.69 -0.05
C GLU A 182 -16.80 -16.86 -1.02
N MET A 183 -15.75 -16.24 -0.53
CA MET A 183 -14.78 -15.51 -1.35
C MET A 183 -13.69 -16.42 -1.95
N GLY A 184 -13.77 -17.72 -1.76
CA GLY A 184 -12.82 -18.69 -2.31
C GLY A 184 -11.54 -18.89 -1.49
N TYR A 185 -11.46 -18.39 -0.26
CA TYR A 185 -10.34 -18.67 0.64
C TYR A 185 -10.49 -20.07 1.24
N VAL A 186 -9.60 -20.96 0.88
CA VAL A 186 -9.61 -22.36 1.37
C VAL A 186 -8.57 -22.56 2.46
N THR A 187 -7.36 -22.07 2.24
CA THR A 187 -6.23 -22.26 3.15
C THR A 187 -5.62 -20.93 3.54
N PRO A 188 -5.36 -20.67 4.83
CA PRO A 188 -4.64 -19.47 5.26
C PRO A 188 -3.24 -19.42 4.68
N THR A 189 -2.84 -18.24 4.22
CA THR A 189 -1.44 -18.01 3.83
C THR A 189 -0.53 -18.03 5.06
N PRO A 190 0.80 -18.19 4.89
CA PRO A 190 1.72 -18.23 6.02
C PRO A 190 1.64 -17.01 6.95
N ILE A 191 1.42 -15.78 6.39
CA ILE A 191 1.25 -14.58 7.23
C ILE A 191 -0.08 -14.61 8.00
N GLN A 192 -1.15 -15.11 7.39
CA GLN A 192 -2.45 -15.23 8.03
C GLN A 192 -2.39 -16.25 9.18
N ALA A 193 -1.77 -17.41 8.95
CA ALA A 193 -1.64 -18.46 9.95
C ALA A 193 -0.87 -18.01 11.20
N GLN A 194 0.13 -17.16 11.04
CA GLN A 194 0.94 -16.65 12.16
C GLN A 194 0.31 -15.41 12.82
N ALA A 195 -0.20 -14.45 12.06
CA ALA A 195 -0.68 -13.19 12.60
C ALA A 195 -2.08 -13.27 13.21
N ILE A 196 -3.05 -13.99 12.59
CA ILE A 196 -4.45 -14.04 13.05
C ILE A 196 -4.56 -14.43 14.52
N PRO A 197 -3.93 -15.52 15.01
CA PRO A 197 -4.07 -15.92 16.42
C PRO A 197 -3.49 -14.88 17.39
N VAL A 198 -2.42 -14.17 16.99
CA VAL A 198 -1.79 -13.13 17.83
C VAL A 198 -2.68 -11.90 17.91
N VAL A 199 -3.19 -11.45 16.76
CA VAL A 199 -4.08 -10.28 16.69
C VAL A 199 -5.36 -10.53 17.49
N LEU A 200 -5.93 -11.74 17.43
CA LEU A 200 -7.11 -12.12 18.24
C LEU A 200 -6.85 -12.02 19.75
N ARG A 201 -5.64 -12.35 20.20
CA ARG A 201 -5.26 -12.24 21.61
C ARG A 201 -4.87 -10.81 22.06
N GLY A 202 -4.86 -9.83 21.14
CA GLY A 202 -4.52 -8.46 21.44
C GLY A 202 -3.01 -8.15 21.40
N GLY A 203 -2.19 -9.07 20.90
CA GLY A 203 -0.75 -8.86 20.75
C GLY A 203 -0.40 -7.97 19.57
N ASP A 204 0.66 -7.17 19.69
CA ASP A 204 1.20 -6.37 18.60
C ASP A 204 1.94 -7.26 17.59
N VAL A 205 1.93 -6.86 16.31
CA VAL A 205 2.57 -7.63 15.23
C VAL A 205 3.39 -6.71 14.34
N ILE A 206 4.62 -7.15 14.00
CA ILE A 206 5.38 -6.66 12.86
C ILE A 206 5.31 -7.74 11.78
N GLY A 207 4.59 -7.46 10.69
CA GLY A 207 4.48 -8.35 9.54
C GLY A 207 5.37 -7.86 8.40
N SER A 208 6.45 -8.58 8.12
CA SER A 208 7.30 -8.33 6.94
C SER A 208 6.94 -9.32 5.85
N ALA A 209 6.23 -8.82 4.83
CA ALA A 209 5.79 -9.64 3.71
C ALA A 209 5.51 -8.79 2.47
N GLN A 210 5.76 -9.35 1.30
CA GLN A 210 5.49 -8.70 0.01
C GLN A 210 3.99 -8.47 -0.22
N THR A 211 3.62 -7.60 -1.16
CA THR A 211 2.25 -7.43 -1.65
C THR A 211 1.72 -8.76 -2.22
N GLY A 212 0.41 -9.00 -2.10
CA GLY A 212 -0.21 -10.24 -2.59
C GLY A 212 -0.05 -11.46 -1.68
N THR A 213 0.65 -11.36 -0.55
CA THR A 213 0.81 -12.47 0.42
C THR A 213 -0.41 -12.68 1.33
N GLY A 214 -1.42 -11.80 1.24
CA GLY A 214 -2.63 -11.87 2.06
C GLY A 214 -2.56 -11.09 3.37
N LYS A 215 -1.69 -10.07 3.47
CA LYS A 215 -1.55 -9.17 4.65
C LYS A 215 -2.90 -8.59 5.08
N THR A 216 -3.68 -8.06 4.12
CA THR A 216 -4.97 -7.43 4.43
C THR A 216 -5.92 -8.36 5.17
N ALA A 217 -6.07 -9.60 4.72
CA ALA A 217 -6.89 -10.58 5.44
C ALA A 217 -6.28 -10.98 6.80
N ALA A 218 -4.94 -11.00 6.91
CA ALA A 218 -4.25 -11.32 8.14
C ALA A 218 -4.57 -10.36 9.30
N PHE A 219 -4.81 -9.07 9.00
CA PHE A 219 -5.24 -8.13 10.01
C PHE A 219 -6.76 -7.86 10.00
N ALA A 220 -7.43 -7.83 8.85
CA ALA A 220 -8.84 -7.46 8.78
C ALA A 220 -9.75 -8.48 9.48
N LEU A 221 -9.56 -9.77 9.24
CA LEU A 221 -10.40 -10.83 9.82
C LEU A 221 -10.39 -10.81 11.35
N PRO A 222 -9.24 -10.83 12.04
CA PRO A 222 -9.23 -10.79 13.49
C PRO A 222 -9.69 -9.42 14.05
N ILE A 223 -9.47 -8.30 13.34
CA ILE A 223 -9.98 -6.99 13.74
C ILE A 223 -11.51 -7.00 13.74
N ILE A 224 -12.15 -7.45 12.67
CA ILE A 224 -13.60 -7.55 12.56
C ILE A 224 -14.17 -8.38 13.73
N GLN A 225 -13.56 -9.52 14.03
CA GLN A 225 -13.99 -10.36 15.15
C GLN A 225 -13.85 -9.67 16.51
N ARG A 226 -12.74 -8.97 16.74
CA ARG A 226 -12.49 -8.28 18.02
C ARG A 226 -13.41 -7.08 18.22
N LEU A 227 -13.75 -6.36 17.16
CA LEU A 227 -14.70 -5.25 17.23
C LEU A 227 -16.12 -5.75 17.51
N GLY A 228 -16.49 -6.91 17.00
CA GLY A 228 -17.78 -7.58 17.24
C GLY A 228 -18.94 -6.83 16.62
N THR A 229 -19.49 -5.83 17.32
CA THR A 229 -20.68 -5.07 16.93
C THR A 229 -20.38 -3.59 16.68
N HIS A 230 -21.29 -2.91 15.97
CA HIS A 230 -21.20 -1.48 15.69
C HIS A 230 -21.15 -0.63 16.98
N GLY A 231 -20.34 0.43 16.97
CA GLY A 231 -20.15 1.33 18.10
C GLY A 231 -19.44 2.63 17.71
N ALA A 232 -18.35 2.94 18.39
CA ALA A 232 -17.52 4.10 18.09
C ALA A 232 -16.38 3.72 17.13
N LEU A 233 -15.63 4.73 16.66
CA LEU A 233 -14.38 4.53 15.91
C LEU A 233 -13.33 3.89 16.82
N ARG A 234 -13.02 2.61 16.59
CA ARG A 234 -12.10 1.78 17.39
C ARG A 234 -10.91 1.26 16.60
N CYS A 235 -10.99 1.27 15.27
CA CYS A 235 -9.88 0.82 14.42
C CYS A 235 -9.49 1.92 13.44
N LEU A 236 -8.20 2.25 13.42
CA LEU A 236 -7.59 3.14 12.44
C LEU A 236 -6.58 2.37 11.60
N ILE A 237 -6.67 2.51 10.28
CA ILE A 237 -5.73 1.93 9.33
C ILE A 237 -5.11 3.08 8.54
N LEU A 238 -3.79 3.20 8.59
CA LEU A 238 -3.05 4.18 7.80
C LEU A 238 -2.47 3.54 6.55
N GLU A 239 -2.73 4.17 5.42
CA GLU A 239 -2.27 3.77 4.09
C GLU A 239 -1.50 4.90 3.42
N PRO A 240 -0.40 4.61 2.70
CA PRO A 240 0.39 5.66 2.04
C PRO A 240 -0.36 6.32 0.89
N THR A 241 -1.25 5.59 0.22
CA THR A 241 -1.95 6.07 -0.98
C THR A 241 -3.45 5.86 -0.91
N ARG A 242 -4.15 6.62 -1.74
CA ARG A 242 -5.62 6.58 -1.86
C ARG A 242 -6.09 5.24 -2.38
N GLU A 243 -5.36 4.71 -3.35
CA GLU A 243 -5.66 3.43 -4.01
C GLU A 243 -5.58 2.27 -3.01
N LEU A 244 -4.55 2.26 -2.16
CA LEU A 244 -4.40 1.26 -1.11
C LEU A 244 -5.50 1.41 -0.05
N ALA A 245 -5.79 2.64 0.38
CA ALA A 245 -6.87 2.87 1.33
C ALA A 245 -8.23 2.40 0.78
N LEU A 246 -8.50 2.60 -0.52
CA LEU A 246 -9.70 2.07 -1.19
C LEU A 246 -9.71 0.54 -1.24
N GLN A 247 -8.58 -0.09 -1.54
CA GLN A 247 -8.48 -1.56 -1.57
C GLN A 247 -8.71 -2.16 -0.18
N VAL A 248 -8.18 -1.53 0.86
CA VAL A 248 -8.41 -1.96 2.25
C VAL A 248 -9.87 -1.76 2.65
N GLU A 249 -10.48 -0.62 2.34
CA GLU A 249 -11.91 -0.40 2.59
C GLU A 249 -12.76 -1.48 1.92
N GLU A 250 -12.54 -1.75 0.63
CA GLU A 250 -13.26 -2.77 -0.14
C GLU A 250 -13.08 -4.18 0.48
N ALA A 251 -11.85 -4.51 0.91
CA ALA A 251 -11.57 -5.77 1.56
C ALA A 251 -12.33 -5.92 2.89
N PHE A 252 -12.30 -4.87 3.73
CA PHE A 252 -13.03 -4.88 5.00
C PHE A 252 -14.53 -4.98 4.80
N GLN A 253 -15.10 -4.30 3.80
CA GLN A 253 -16.53 -4.42 3.48
C GLN A 253 -16.91 -5.85 3.11
N LYS A 254 -16.10 -6.51 2.29
CA LYS A 254 -16.31 -7.91 1.89
C LYS A 254 -16.21 -8.86 3.10
N PHE A 255 -15.18 -8.68 3.94
CA PHE A 255 -14.98 -9.52 5.13
C PHE A 255 -16.03 -9.25 6.22
N ALA A 256 -16.49 -8.02 6.37
CA ALA A 256 -17.51 -7.62 7.34
C ALA A 256 -18.95 -7.85 6.85
N LYS A 257 -19.15 -8.50 5.70
CA LYS A 257 -20.46 -8.71 5.06
C LYS A 257 -21.55 -9.23 6.01
N PHE A 258 -21.17 -10.06 6.96
CA PHE A 258 -22.10 -10.66 7.94
C PHE A 258 -22.03 -10.01 9.32
N THR A 259 -21.62 -8.75 9.40
CA THR A 259 -21.56 -7.95 10.62
C THR A 259 -22.29 -6.62 10.42
N ASP A 260 -22.52 -5.90 11.51
CA ASP A 260 -23.08 -4.53 11.48
C ASP A 260 -22.00 -3.44 11.52
N LEU A 261 -20.72 -3.81 11.41
CA LEU A 261 -19.60 -2.90 11.46
C LEU A 261 -19.59 -1.96 10.23
N ARG A 262 -19.26 -0.70 10.49
CA ARG A 262 -19.18 0.33 9.47
C ARG A 262 -17.74 0.69 9.19
N VAL A 263 -17.40 0.68 7.90
CA VAL A 263 -16.07 1.03 7.38
C VAL A 263 -16.18 2.34 6.62
N THR A 264 -15.27 3.26 6.86
CA THR A 264 -15.22 4.56 6.18
C THR A 264 -13.79 4.86 5.75
N ILE A 265 -13.65 5.67 4.70
CA ILE A 265 -12.37 6.06 4.15
C ILE A 265 -12.20 7.57 4.10
N VAL A 266 -10.99 8.06 4.42
CA VAL A 266 -10.60 9.46 4.18
C VAL A 266 -9.25 9.54 3.45
N TYR A 267 -9.23 10.29 2.35
CA TYR A 267 -8.03 10.46 1.52
C TYR A 267 -7.99 11.81 0.82
N GLY A 268 -6.80 12.28 0.48
CA GLY A 268 -6.58 13.57 -0.16
C GLY A 268 -7.00 13.62 -1.64
N GLY A 269 -7.08 14.83 -2.24
CA GLY A 269 -7.33 15.06 -3.67
C GLY A 269 -8.78 15.00 -4.12
N VAL A 270 -9.71 14.86 -3.18
CA VAL A 270 -11.16 14.96 -3.36
C VAL A 270 -11.74 15.97 -2.37
N GLY A 271 -12.99 16.40 -2.59
CA GLY A 271 -13.68 17.33 -1.71
C GLY A 271 -13.87 16.77 -0.29
N TYR A 272 -13.99 17.67 0.70
CA TYR A 272 -14.19 17.30 2.11
C TYR A 272 -15.62 16.88 2.44
N GLY A 273 -16.63 17.44 1.75
CA GLY A 273 -18.04 17.37 2.16
C GLY A 273 -18.52 15.95 2.41
N LYS A 274 -18.37 15.04 1.44
CA LYS A 274 -18.79 13.64 1.60
C LYS A 274 -18.04 12.94 2.75
N GLN A 275 -16.71 13.11 2.82
CA GLN A 275 -15.92 12.49 3.88
C GLN A 275 -16.33 13.03 5.27
N THR A 276 -16.60 14.33 5.39
CA THR A 276 -17.10 14.92 6.64
C THR A 276 -18.45 14.35 7.04
N ASP A 277 -19.36 14.18 6.06
CA ASP A 277 -20.68 13.60 6.32
C ASP A 277 -20.59 12.12 6.73
N ASP A 278 -19.71 11.36 6.07
CA ASP A 278 -19.47 9.95 6.40
C ASP A 278 -18.86 9.81 7.81
N LEU A 279 -17.91 10.67 8.18
CA LEU A 279 -17.34 10.71 9.53
C LEU A 279 -18.41 11.03 10.60
N ARG A 280 -19.34 11.95 10.32
CA ARG A 280 -20.42 12.32 11.24
C ARG A 280 -21.47 11.23 11.44
N ARG A 281 -21.68 10.37 10.43
CA ARG A 281 -22.61 9.23 10.54
C ARG A 281 -22.11 8.14 11.49
N GLY A 282 -20.86 8.18 11.87
CA GLY A 282 -20.23 7.19 12.75
C GLY A 282 -19.76 5.96 11.99
N MET A 283 -18.59 5.48 12.39
CA MET A 283 -17.93 4.30 11.85
C MET A 283 -17.19 3.57 12.97
N ASP A 284 -16.85 2.31 12.74
CA ASP A 284 -16.04 1.48 13.63
C ASP A 284 -14.59 1.43 13.16
N ILE A 285 -14.40 1.46 11.84
CA ILE A 285 -13.13 1.28 11.14
C ILE A 285 -12.94 2.46 10.19
N LEU A 286 -11.79 3.11 10.28
CA LEU A 286 -11.39 4.20 9.41
C LEU A 286 -10.09 3.85 8.67
N ALA A 287 -10.17 3.72 7.35
CA ALA A 287 -8.97 3.67 6.50
C ALA A 287 -8.61 5.09 6.06
N ALA A 288 -7.34 5.48 6.15
CA ALA A 288 -6.97 6.88 5.95
C ALA A 288 -5.58 7.05 5.32
N THR A 289 -5.45 8.09 4.49
CA THR A 289 -4.12 8.62 4.16
C THR A 289 -3.71 9.68 5.20
N PRO A 290 -2.42 9.70 5.66
CA PRO A 290 -2.00 10.51 6.80
C PRO A 290 -2.39 11.99 6.73
N GLY A 291 -2.07 12.69 5.66
CA GLY A 291 -2.32 14.12 5.52
C GLY A 291 -3.82 14.47 5.64
N ARG A 292 -4.71 13.73 4.94
CA ARG A 292 -6.15 14.00 4.98
C ARG A 292 -6.76 13.70 6.35
N LEU A 293 -6.26 12.67 7.03
CA LEU A 293 -6.71 12.39 8.39
C LEU A 293 -6.35 13.53 9.33
N LEU A 294 -5.13 14.07 9.23
CA LEU A 294 -4.72 15.24 10.03
C LEU A 294 -5.62 16.45 9.77
N ASP A 295 -5.96 16.72 8.50
CA ASP A 295 -6.90 17.80 8.16
C ASP A 295 -8.26 17.63 8.85
N HIS A 296 -8.82 16.40 8.87
CA HIS A 296 -10.10 16.13 9.54
C HIS A 296 -10.00 16.22 11.07
N LEU A 297 -8.87 15.79 11.66
CA LEU A 297 -8.60 15.91 13.09
C LEU A 297 -8.46 17.38 13.51
N GLU A 298 -7.77 18.21 12.72
CA GLU A 298 -7.61 19.65 12.96
C GLU A 298 -8.95 20.40 12.85
N GLN A 299 -9.84 19.95 11.96
CA GLN A 299 -11.20 20.49 11.81
C GLN A 299 -12.19 19.94 12.84
N GLY A 300 -11.79 19.01 13.72
CA GLY A 300 -12.66 18.40 14.71
C GLY A 300 -13.75 17.49 14.12
N ASN A 301 -13.57 16.99 12.89
CA ASN A 301 -14.55 16.13 12.23
C ASN A 301 -14.55 14.69 12.77
N CYS A 302 -13.46 14.26 13.42
CA CYS A 302 -13.34 12.97 14.12
C CYS A 302 -12.35 13.08 15.29
N SER A 303 -12.39 12.10 16.20
CA SER A 303 -11.42 11.92 17.28
C SER A 303 -10.85 10.51 17.24
N LEU A 304 -9.60 10.37 17.70
CA LEU A 304 -8.90 9.09 17.82
C LEU A 304 -8.84 8.57 19.27
N ASP A 305 -9.54 9.20 20.21
CA ASP A 305 -9.46 8.91 21.65
C ASP A 305 -9.94 7.50 22.03
N LYS A 306 -10.69 6.84 21.15
CA LYS A 306 -11.26 5.50 21.37
C LYS A 306 -10.66 4.43 20.47
N ILE A 307 -9.50 4.71 19.86
CA ILE A 307 -8.81 3.73 19.03
C ILE A 307 -8.25 2.61 19.90
N ASP A 308 -8.78 1.42 19.72
CA ASP A 308 -8.33 0.18 20.34
C ASP A 308 -7.28 -0.55 19.48
N ILE A 309 -7.36 -0.39 18.14
CA ILE A 309 -6.49 -1.05 17.19
C ILE A 309 -5.99 -0.03 16.15
N LEU A 310 -4.67 0.05 16.01
CA LEU A 310 -4.00 0.84 14.99
C LEU A 310 -3.27 -0.09 14.01
N VAL A 311 -3.52 0.07 12.73
CA VAL A 311 -2.78 -0.60 11.65
C VAL A 311 -1.96 0.44 10.89
N LEU A 312 -0.69 0.19 10.74
CA LEU A 312 0.23 0.90 9.85
C LEU A 312 0.59 -0.07 8.73
N ASP A 313 0.04 0.11 7.53
CA ASP A 313 0.32 -0.76 6.38
C ASP A 313 1.20 -0.05 5.34
N GLU A 314 2.05 -0.81 4.66
CA GLU A 314 3.02 -0.30 3.67
C GLU A 314 3.87 0.87 4.24
N VAL A 315 4.43 0.67 5.46
CA VAL A 315 5.11 1.75 6.19
C VAL A 315 6.41 2.20 5.54
N ASP A 316 7.12 1.30 4.87
CA ASP A 316 8.28 1.62 4.04
C ASP A 316 7.90 2.61 2.93
N ARG A 317 6.76 2.43 2.33
CA ARG A 317 6.24 3.37 1.35
C ARG A 317 5.83 4.71 1.96
N MET A 318 5.31 4.71 3.20
CA MET A 318 5.07 5.97 3.93
C MET A 318 6.37 6.72 4.20
N LEU A 319 7.48 6.00 4.47
CA LEU A 319 8.81 6.57 4.61
C LEU A 319 9.27 7.21 3.31
N ASP A 320 9.21 6.48 2.19
CA ASP A 320 9.61 6.97 0.86
C ASP A 320 8.83 8.22 0.43
N MET A 321 7.58 8.33 0.84
CA MET A 321 6.71 9.48 0.55
C MET A 321 6.88 10.63 1.55
N GLY A 322 7.72 10.47 2.58
CA GLY A 322 7.97 11.48 3.60
C GLY A 322 6.85 11.65 4.62
N PHE A 323 5.97 10.66 4.79
CA PHE A 323 4.82 10.74 5.70
C PHE A 323 5.14 10.37 7.16
N LEU A 324 6.35 9.95 7.49
CA LEU A 324 6.68 9.55 8.87
C LEU A 324 6.38 10.63 9.92
N PRO A 325 6.65 11.93 9.69
CA PRO A 325 6.26 12.97 10.64
C PRO A 325 4.75 13.01 10.89
N ASP A 326 3.93 12.87 9.84
CA ASP A 326 2.48 12.86 9.93
C ASP A 326 1.97 11.58 10.63
N VAL A 327 2.56 10.44 10.32
CA VAL A 327 2.27 9.17 11.01
C VAL A 327 2.54 9.31 12.51
N ARG A 328 3.69 9.87 12.91
CA ARG A 328 4.02 10.11 14.33
C ARG A 328 2.98 11.02 15.01
N ARG A 329 2.57 12.11 14.36
CA ARG A 329 1.53 13.03 14.88
C ARG A 329 0.19 12.31 15.09
N ILE A 330 -0.19 11.43 14.18
CA ILE A 330 -1.42 10.64 14.29
C ILE A 330 -1.32 9.61 15.42
N VAL A 331 -0.24 8.86 15.47
CA VAL A 331 -0.01 7.83 16.50
C VAL A 331 -0.02 8.43 17.91
N GLN A 332 0.50 9.66 18.09
CA GLN A 332 0.47 10.40 19.35
C GLN A 332 -0.94 10.77 19.80
N LYS A 333 -1.88 10.90 18.87
CA LYS A 333 -3.29 11.21 19.17
C LYS A 333 -4.12 9.97 19.53
N CYS A 334 -3.59 8.77 19.29
CA CYS A 334 -4.25 7.52 19.68
C CYS A 334 -3.92 7.16 21.14
N PRO A 335 -4.81 6.44 21.85
CA PRO A 335 -4.52 5.91 23.19
C PRO A 335 -3.23 5.11 23.24
N ARG A 336 -2.51 5.16 24.37
CA ARG A 336 -1.31 4.36 24.57
C ARG A 336 -1.62 2.87 24.72
N ASP A 337 -2.75 2.55 25.31
CA ASP A 337 -3.24 1.18 25.55
C ASP A 337 -3.99 0.61 24.35
N ARG A 338 -3.46 0.79 23.16
CA ARG A 338 -3.98 0.18 21.95
C ARG A 338 -3.14 -1.02 21.53
N GLN A 339 -3.71 -1.86 20.70
CA GLN A 339 -2.96 -2.82 19.89
C GLN A 339 -2.43 -2.11 18.65
N THR A 340 -1.17 -2.39 18.27
CA THR A 340 -0.58 -1.83 17.03
C THR A 340 -0.11 -2.95 16.12
N LEU A 341 -0.54 -2.90 14.86
CA LEU A 341 -0.14 -3.80 13.80
C LEU A 341 0.68 -3.02 12.77
N PHE A 342 1.85 -3.50 12.44
CA PHE A 342 2.82 -2.82 11.59
C PHE A 342 3.20 -3.72 10.43
N PHE A 343 2.79 -3.37 9.21
CA PHE A 343 3.09 -4.14 8.01
C PHE A 343 3.99 -3.36 7.06
N THR A 344 5.01 -4.04 6.57
CA THR A 344 6.02 -3.44 5.68
C THR A 344 6.67 -4.53 4.83
N ALA A 345 7.22 -4.20 3.68
CA ALA A 345 8.05 -5.13 2.91
C ALA A 345 9.51 -5.06 3.35
N THR A 346 9.98 -3.89 3.77
CA THR A 346 11.36 -3.65 4.24
C THR A 346 11.35 -2.98 5.61
N LEU A 347 12.39 -3.22 6.41
CA LEU A 347 12.51 -2.64 7.76
C LEU A 347 13.88 -1.94 7.93
N PRO A 348 14.06 -0.76 7.30
CA PRO A 348 15.26 0.05 7.50
C PRO A 348 15.30 0.65 8.92
N PRO A 349 16.47 1.19 9.36
CA PRO A 349 16.66 1.69 10.73
C PRO A 349 15.62 2.73 11.19
N GLU A 350 15.15 3.58 10.29
CA GLU A 350 14.14 4.60 10.57
C GLU A 350 12.78 3.96 10.93
N LEU A 351 12.43 2.86 10.28
CA LEU A 351 11.22 2.10 10.57
C LEU A 351 11.37 1.22 11.80
N GLU A 352 12.57 0.69 12.08
CA GLU A 352 12.85 0.00 13.34
C GLU A 352 12.64 0.94 14.52
N GLN A 353 13.11 2.19 14.43
CA GLN A 353 12.87 3.22 15.45
C GLN A 353 11.38 3.54 15.62
N LEU A 354 10.63 3.68 14.51
CA LEU A 354 9.20 3.91 14.57
C LEU A 354 8.48 2.73 15.21
N ALA A 355 8.82 1.50 14.81
CA ALA A 355 8.25 0.28 15.36
C ALA A 355 8.55 0.16 16.87
N GLY A 356 9.80 0.37 17.29
CA GLY A 356 10.19 0.34 18.71
C GLY A 356 9.47 1.38 19.58
N TRP A 357 9.06 2.51 18.97
CA TRP A 357 8.29 3.54 19.65
C TRP A 357 6.76 3.28 19.63
N ALA A 358 6.22 2.69 18.57
CA ALA A 358 4.79 2.55 18.36
C ALA A 358 4.21 1.25 18.89
N LEU A 359 5.00 0.17 18.99
CA LEU A 359 4.56 -1.17 19.35
C LEU A 359 5.08 -1.59 20.74
N ARG A 360 4.41 -2.59 21.33
CA ARG A 360 4.73 -3.19 22.62
C ARG A 360 4.95 -4.69 22.45
N ASP A 361 6.17 -5.15 22.64
CA ASP A 361 6.57 -6.57 22.56
C ASP A 361 5.96 -7.31 21.35
N PRO A 362 6.18 -6.82 20.11
CA PRO A 362 5.50 -7.33 18.94
C PRO A 362 6.00 -8.71 18.54
N LEU A 363 5.08 -9.58 18.09
CA LEU A 363 5.46 -10.75 17.32
C LEU A 363 5.98 -10.31 15.95
N LYS A 364 7.20 -10.72 15.62
CA LYS A 364 7.77 -10.53 14.27
C LYS A 364 7.38 -11.73 13.39
N VAL A 365 6.68 -11.46 12.30
CA VAL A 365 6.29 -12.43 11.26
C VAL A 365 6.99 -12.05 9.97
N GLU A 366 7.92 -12.85 9.53
CA GLU A 366 8.66 -12.63 8.27
C GLU A 366 8.28 -13.72 7.26
N ILE A 367 7.72 -13.31 6.12
CA ILE A 367 7.32 -14.21 5.05
C ILE A 367 8.07 -13.89 3.77
N GLY A 368 8.75 -14.90 3.25
CA GLY A 368 9.55 -14.80 2.04
C GLY A 368 11.01 -14.38 2.30
N ARG A 369 11.86 -14.55 1.31
CA ARG A 369 13.22 -14.02 1.34
C ARG A 369 13.14 -12.51 1.07
N GLN A 370 13.60 -11.71 2.01
CA GLN A 370 13.77 -10.27 1.77
C GLN A 370 14.68 -10.08 0.54
N ARG A 371 14.27 -9.18 -0.38
CA ARG A 371 15.05 -8.77 -1.55
C ARG A 371 15.29 -9.85 -2.61
N SER A 372 14.44 -10.85 -2.75
CA SER A 372 14.51 -11.75 -3.90
C SER A 372 13.36 -11.50 -4.87
N PRO A 373 13.61 -11.47 -6.18
CA PRO A 373 12.53 -11.46 -7.18
C PRO A 373 11.64 -12.69 -7.01
N ALA A 374 10.37 -12.58 -7.43
CA ALA A 374 9.45 -13.70 -7.38
C ALA A 374 10.01 -14.87 -8.23
N GLU A 375 10.13 -16.05 -7.65
CA GLU A 375 10.68 -17.25 -8.32
C GLU A 375 9.87 -17.67 -9.57
N THR A 376 8.62 -17.23 -9.65
CA THR A 376 7.69 -17.52 -10.77
C THR A 376 7.83 -16.55 -11.93
N VAL A 377 8.68 -15.51 -11.82
CA VAL A 377 8.84 -14.47 -12.84
C VAL A 377 10.18 -14.65 -13.56
N SER A 378 10.15 -14.73 -14.89
CA SER A 378 11.37 -14.71 -15.70
C SER A 378 11.79 -13.27 -15.98
N HIS A 379 13.08 -12.99 -15.86
CA HIS A 379 13.66 -11.67 -16.02
C HIS A 379 14.51 -11.58 -17.28
N ALA A 380 14.40 -10.45 -18.00
CA ALA A 380 15.22 -10.15 -19.15
C ALA A 380 15.71 -8.70 -19.11
N PHE A 381 16.99 -8.48 -19.38
CA PHE A 381 17.60 -7.16 -19.45
C PHE A 381 18.05 -6.86 -20.88
N TYR A 382 17.65 -5.71 -21.38
CA TYR A 382 17.94 -5.27 -22.74
C TYR A 382 18.82 -4.01 -22.74
N PRO A 383 20.13 -4.12 -22.93
CA PRO A 383 20.99 -2.96 -23.11
C PRO A 383 20.58 -2.17 -24.36
N VAL A 384 20.15 -0.92 -24.17
CA VAL A 384 19.64 -0.07 -25.24
C VAL A 384 20.02 1.40 -24.98
N VAL A 385 20.33 2.14 -26.04
CA VAL A 385 20.55 3.59 -25.93
C VAL A 385 19.22 4.32 -25.80
N ALA A 386 19.20 5.46 -25.06
CA ALA A 386 17.98 6.18 -24.70
C ALA A 386 17.08 6.52 -25.91
N SER A 387 17.68 6.87 -27.06
CA SER A 387 16.92 7.20 -28.30
C SER A 387 16.17 6.01 -28.91
N GLN A 388 16.56 4.78 -28.58
CA GLN A 388 15.99 3.53 -29.12
C GLN A 388 15.08 2.79 -28.13
N LYS A 389 14.94 3.28 -26.89
CA LYS A 389 14.11 2.63 -25.86
C LYS A 389 12.68 2.41 -26.33
N PHE A 390 12.07 3.41 -26.96
CA PHE A 390 10.69 3.28 -27.41
C PHE A 390 10.52 2.31 -28.59
N ASP A 391 11.47 2.29 -29.50
CA ASP A 391 11.45 1.36 -30.64
C ASP A 391 11.59 -0.10 -30.16
N LEU A 392 12.42 -0.31 -29.13
CA LEU A 392 12.54 -1.60 -28.46
C LEU A 392 11.23 -1.97 -27.73
N LEU A 393 10.60 -1.02 -26.99
CA LEU A 393 9.33 -1.24 -26.33
C LEU A 393 8.25 -1.65 -27.33
N GLN A 394 8.10 -0.92 -28.43
CA GLN A 394 7.14 -1.24 -29.48
C GLN A 394 7.39 -2.65 -30.04
N LEU A 395 8.64 -3.00 -30.32
CA LEU A 395 8.99 -4.32 -30.84
C LEU A 395 8.65 -5.43 -29.82
N LEU A 396 8.92 -5.22 -28.53
CA LEU A 396 8.57 -6.19 -27.49
C LEU A 396 7.05 -6.42 -27.46
N LEU A 397 6.25 -5.35 -27.53
CA LEU A 397 4.80 -5.46 -27.57
C LEU A 397 4.30 -6.16 -28.85
N GLU A 398 4.92 -5.94 -30.02
CA GLU A 398 4.54 -6.57 -31.27
C GLU A 398 4.92 -8.07 -31.32
N GLN A 399 6.01 -8.47 -30.66
CA GLN A 399 6.54 -9.84 -30.74
C GLN A 399 6.12 -10.74 -29.58
N THR A 400 5.60 -10.17 -28.51
CA THR A 400 5.22 -10.91 -27.30
C THR A 400 3.71 -11.11 -27.27
N THR A 401 3.25 -12.33 -27.05
CA THR A 401 1.84 -12.59 -26.78
C THR A 401 1.53 -12.14 -25.34
N PHE A 402 0.95 -10.97 -25.20
CA PHE A 402 0.55 -10.44 -23.89
C PHE A 402 -0.96 -10.28 -23.77
N LYS A 403 -1.46 -10.30 -22.53
CA LYS A 403 -2.87 -9.97 -22.21
C LYS A 403 -2.97 -8.59 -21.59
N SER A 404 -1.99 -8.26 -20.72
CA SER A 404 -1.94 -7.01 -19.99
C SER A 404 -0.48 -6.69 -19.67
N VAL A 405 -0.08 -5.44 -19.90
CA VAL A 405 1.29 -4.98 -19.69
C VAL A 405 1.31 -3.76 -18.78
N LEU A 406 2.07 -3.83 -17.69
CA LEU A 406 2.37 -2.69 -16.84
C LEU A 406 3.75 -2.13 -17.20
N ILE A 407 3.80 -0.84 -17.53
CA ILE A 407 5.04 -0.16 -17.92
C ILE A 407 5.39 0.90 -16.88
N PHE A 408 6.56 0.77 -16.26
CA PHE A 408 7.09 1.76 -15.32
C PHE A 408 7.97 2.79 -16.00
N SER A 409 7.72 4.06 -15.70
CA SER A 409 8.52 5.20 -16.14
C SER A 409 8.92 6.05 -14.94
N ARG A 410 10.18 6.48 -14.89
CA ARG A 410 10.72 7.30 -13.80
C ARG A 410 9.99 8.61 -13.60
N THR A 411 9.49 9.24 -14.68
CA THR A 411 8.90 10.57 -14.62
C THR A 411 7.46 10.60 -15.14
N ARG A 412 6.65 11.51 -14.57
CA ARG A 412 5.28 11.78 -15.01
C ARG A 412 5.19 12.13 -16.49
N MET A 413 6.04 13.05 -16.94
CA MET A 413 6.13 13.43 -18.37
C MET A 413 6.61 12.28 -19.25
N GLY A 414 7.45 11.40 -18.72
CA GLY A 414 7.87 10.17 -19.41
C GLY A 414 6.69 9.24 -19.62
N ALA A 415 5.91 9.01 -18.58
CA ALA A 415 4.70 8.17 -18.65
C ALA A 415 3.70 8.70 -19.67
N ASP A 416 3.39 10.00 -19.65
CA ASP A 416 2.52 10.64 -20.65
C ASP A 416 3.04 10.49 -22.08
N ARG A 417 4.35 10.68 -22.28
CA ARG A 417 4.98 10.55 -23.60
C ARG A 417 4.93 9.12 -24.13
N ILE A 418 5.21 8.13 -23.28
CA ILE A 418 5.12 6.72 -23.65
C ILE A 418 3.68 6.38 -24.04
N ALA A 419 2.72 6.74 -23.19
CA ALA A 419 1.31 6.46 -23.42
C ALA A 419 0.81 7.09 -24.73
N HIS A 420 1.11 8.37 -24.97
CA HIS A 420 0.72 9.05 -26.21
C HIS A 420 1.29 8.35 -27.45
N ARG A 421 2.57 7.94 -27.41
CA ARG A 421 3.18 7.21 -28.53
C ARG A 421 2.55 5.83 -28.72
N LEU A 422 2.20 5.11 -27.66
CA LEU A 422 1.54 3.82 -27.74
C LEU A 422 0.11 3.92 -28.32
N VAL A 423 -0.64 4.94 -27.89
CA VAL A 423 -1.97 5.24 -28.48
C VAL A 423 -1.89 5.51 -29.98
N THR A 424 -0.88 6.28 -30.44
CA THR A 424 -0.67 6.52 -31.88
C THR A 424 -0.29 5.25 -32.66
N LYS A 425 0.13 4.18 -31.95
CA LYS A 425 0.40 2.87 -32.54
C LYS A 425 -0.77 1.90 -32.45
N GLY A 426 -1.92 2.34 -31.94
CA GLY A 426 -3.15 1.56 -31.88
C GLY A 426 -3.38 0.82 -30.57
N HIS A 427 -2.52 1.00 -29.55
CA HIS A 427 -2.71 0.38 -28.24
C HIS A 427 -3.76 1.11 -27.40
N THR A 428 -4.50 0.35 -26.58
CA THR A 428 -5.40 0.91 -25.56
C THR A 428 -4.61 1.12 -24.26
N VAL A 429 -4.47 2.37 -23.82
CA VAL A 429 -3.53 2.73 -22.76
C VAL A 429 -4.18 3.52 -21.65
N GLY A 430 -4.03 3.06 -20.39
CA GLY A 430 -4.26 3.83 -19.16
C GLY A 430 -2.98 4.49 -18.67
N VAL A 431 -3.09 5.63 -18.00
CA VAL A 431 -1.94 6.37 -17.44
C VAL A 431 -2.17 6.69 -15.98
N MET A 432 -1.15 6.42 -15.13
CA MET A 432 -1.26 6.64 -13.69
C MET A 432 0.00 7.31 -13.11
N HIS A 433 -0.13 8.56 -12.68
CA HIS A 433 0.91 9.33 -11.97
C HIS A 433 0.28 10.48 -11.15
N SER A 434 1.08 11.17 -10.34
CA SER A 434 0.60 12.19 -9.39
C SER A 434 -0.05 13.42 -10.04
N ASP A 435 0.22 13.74 -11.31
CA ASP A 435 -0.40 14.87 -12.02
C ASP A 435 -1.77 14.51 -12.60
N ARG A 436 -2.16 13.23 -12.59
CA ARG A 436 -3.50 12.80 -12.96
C ARG A 436 -4.46 13.03 -11.79
N SER A 437 -5.67 13.48 -12.09
CA SER A 437 -6.73 13.56 -11.08
C SER A 437 -7.04 12.17 -10.51
N GLN A 438 -7.61 12.13 -9.32
CA GLN A 438 -7.96 10.85 -8.68
C GLN A 438 -8.94 10.04 -9.54
N ARG A 439 -9.86 10.71 -10.20
CA ARG A 439 -10.82 10.07 -11.13
C ARG A 439 -10.09 9.38 -12.29
N GLU A 440 -9.17 10.08 -12.96
CA GLU A 440 -8.38 9.50 -14.06
C GLU A 440 -7.55 8.31 -13.60
N ARG A 441 -6.99 8.36 -12.37
CA ARG A 441 -6.18 7.27 -11.82
C ARG A 441 -7.03 6.03 -11.55
N ILE A 442 -8.22 6.20 -10.97
CA ILE A 442 -9.16 5.10 -10.75
C ILE A 442 -9.64 4.54 -12.09
N GLU A 443 -10.02 5.41 -13.03
CA GLU A 443 -10.45 4.98 -14.36
C GLU A 443 -9.34 4.19 -15.10
N ALA A 444 -8.09 4.62 -14.98
CA ALA A 444 -6.95 3.93 -15.58
C ALA A 444 -6.75 2.54 -14.94
N LEU A 445 -6.82 2.46 -13.62
CA LEU A 445 -6.65 1.21 -12.88
C LEU A 445 -7.79 0.22 -13.14
N ASP A 446 -9.03 0.68 -13.05
CA ASP A 446 -10.22 -0.16 -13.27
C ASP A 446 -10.32 -0.59 -14.75
N GLY A 447 -9.98 0.32 -15.66
CA GLY A 447 -9.91 0.01 -17.07
C GLY A 447 -8.86 -1.05 -17.41
N PHE A 448 -7.71 -1.00 -16.72
CA PHE A 448 -6.67 -2.02 -16.86
C PHE A 448 -7.08 -3.36 -16.24
N LYS A 449 -7.66 -3.36 -15.03
CA LYS A 449 -8.19 -4.56 -14.36
C LYS A 449 -9.30 -5.25 -15.17
N SER A 450 -10.17 -4.46 -15.81
CA SER A 450 -11.29 -4.99 -16.63
C SER A 450 -10.89 -5.37 -18.04
N GLY A 451 -9.64 -5.10 -18.48
CA GLY A 451 -9.18 -5.35 -19.84
C GLY A 451 -9.62 -4.28 -20.86
N LYS A 452 -10.23 -3.16 -20.44
CA LYS A 452 -10.48 -1.99 -21.30
C LYS A 452 -9.17 -1.40 -21.82
N PHE A 453 -8.14 -1.38 -20.99
CA PHE A 453 -6.77 -0.99 -21.34
C PHE A 453 -5.87 -2.23 -21.31
N GLU A 454 -5.19 -2.52 -22.41
CA GLU A 454 -4.21 -3.59 -22.48
C GLU A 454 -2.84 -3.19 -21.88
N VAL A 455 -2.58 -1.87 -21.84
CA VAL A 455 -1.35 -1.29 -21.29
C VAL A 455 -1.69 -0.28 -20.20
N LEU A 456 -1.01 -0.37 -19.05
CA LEU A 456 -1.01 0.67 -18.02
C LEU A 456 0.40 1.24 -17.93
N VAL A 457 0.54 2.55 -18.17
CA VAL A 457 1.82 3.26 -17.97
C VAL A 457 1.76 4.03 -16.68
N ALA A 458 2.69 3.75 -15.76
CA ALA A 458 2.68 4.34 -14.43
C ALA A 458 4.07 4.82 -14.00
N THR A 459 4.11 5.71 -13.01
CA THR A 459 5.33 5.97 -12.25
C THR A 459 5.43 5.02 -11.07
N ASP A 460 6.66 4.70 -10.63
CA ASP A 460 6.92 3.78 -9.51
C ASP A 460 6.08 4.16 -8.27
N ILE A 461 6.13 5.43 -7.86
CA ILE A 461 5.37 5.93 -6.70
C ILE A 461 3.86 5.72 -6.85
N ALA A 462 3.31 5.86 -8.06
CA ALA A 462 1.88 5.79 -8.27
C ALA A 462 1.33 4.36 -8.29
N ALA A 463 2.12 3.40 -8.76
CA ALA A 463 1.68 2.01 -8.93
C ALA A 463 2.27 1.03 -7.90
N ARG A 464 3.22 1.48 -7.07
CA ARG A 464 3.82 0.65 -6.02
C ARG A 464 2.74 0.18 -5.01
N GLY A 465 2.75 -1.10 -4.66
CA GLY A 465 1.83 -1.69 -3.70
C GLY A 465 0.42 -1.97 -4.23
N LEU A 466 0.11 -1.67 -5.50
CA LEU A 466 -1.17 -2.04 -6.07
C LEU A 466 -1.22 -3.55 -6.33
N ASP A 467 -2.27 -4.19 -5.82
CA ASP A 467 -2.58 -5.57 -6.17
C ASP A 467 -3.39 -5.59 -7.48
N ILE A 468 -2.73 -6.06 -8.53
CA ILE A 468 -3.33 -6.17 -9.87
C ILE A 468 -3.18 -7.62 -10.34
N ALA A 469 -4.23 -8.39 -10.17
CA ALA A 469 -4.25 -9.77 -10.63
C ALA A 469 -4.15 -9.90 -12.15
N GLY A 470 -3.44 -10.91 -12.64
CA GLY A 470 -3.44 -11.28 -14.04
C GLY A 470 -2.55 -10.44 -14.96
N VAL A 471 -1.64 -9.62 -14.42
CA VAL A 471 -0.64 -8.92 -15.22
C VAL A 471 0.28 -9.95 -15.88
N SER A 472 0.34 -9.92 -17.21
CA SER A 472 1.15 -10.88 -17.98
C SER A 472 2.61 -10.45 -18.09
N HIS A 473 2.87 -9.14 -18.19
CA HIS A 473 4.21 -8.59 -18.37
C HIS A 473 4.37 -7.27 -17.60
N VAL A 474 5.55 -7.11 -17.00
CA VAL A 474 5.98 -5.84 -16.40
C VAL A 474 7.23 -5.36 -17.15
N ILE A 475 7.23 -4.13 -17.61
CA ILE A 475 8.35 -3.52 -18.32
C ILE A 475 8.84 -2.30 -17.56
N ASN A 476 10.01 -2.38 -16.95
CA ASN A 476 10.70 -1.23 -16.42
C ASN A 476 11.36 -0.47 -17.58
N TYR A 477 10.60 0.49 -18.18
CA TYR A 477 11.12 1.33 -19.26
C TYR A 477 12.32 2.16 -18.80
N ASP A 478 12.26 2.64 -17.57
CA ASP A 478 13.39 3.16 -16.82
C ASP A 478 13.64 2.23 -15.65
N VAL A 479 14.88 1.78 -15.48
CA VAL A 479 15.25 0.97 -14.31
C VAL A 479 15.07 1.83 -13.07
N PRO A 480 14.40 1.32 -12.02
CA PRO A 480 14.23 2.06 -10.78
C PRO A 480 15.57 2.40 -10.13
N GLU A 481 15.59 3.49 -9.34
CA GLU A 481 16.82 3.95 -8.68
C GLU A 481 17.18 3.07 -7.48
N ASN A 482 16.16 2.60 -6.77
CA ASN A 482 16.33 1.70 -5.64
C ASN A 482 16.07 0.26 -6.07
N PRO A 483 16.93 -0.70 -5.68
CA PRO A 483 16.72 -2.11 -5.98
C PRO A 483 15.41 -2.66 -5.43
N GLU A 484 14.92 -2.10 -4.32
CA GLU A 484 13.68 -2.49 -3.66
C GLU A 484 12.44 -2.16 -4.50
N ASP A 485 12.52 -1.18 -5.40
CA ASP A 485 11.43 -0.80 -6.31
C ASP A 485 11.28 -1.77 -7.49
N TYR A 486 12.34 -2.54 -7.79
CA TYR A 486 12.35 -3.55 -8.85
C TYR A 486 11.58 -4.80 -8.43
#